data_e23f242e0d3d4a92e31523be6262696c
#
_entry.id   e23f242e0d3d4a92e31523be6262696c
#
_cell.length_a   1.000
_cell.length_b   1.000
_cell.length_c   1.000
_cell.angle_alpha   90.00
_cell.angle_beta   90.00
_cell.angle_gamma   90.00
#
_symmetry.space_group_name_H-M   'P 1'
#
loop_
_entity.id
_entity.type
_entity.pdbx_description
1 polymer ?
#
loop_
_entity_poly.entity_id
_entity_poly.type
_entity_poly.pdbx_seq_one_letter_code
_entity_poly.pdbx_strand_id
1 'polypeptide(L)'
;MRSVDGEAEIPRVTPAMLRRANEMCRRRLAREHAGGKRLANRSADARFAVSNRLFEDAQLAQAELGPPRPEAFVDPKDLEPEQRALYRAAVRGYLDAFGDRPGRATDLGWSTHLADLGDDLVDRPGLALDLPDGRRELRVLHLGSRHLGAPLLDAVKRRVALVRTEEWAPDQMTIVAADVIEQELSRETPDLERERADARAWITERVELVKELAADGRTQVGSDCSGCPFIAGCDRFRV
;
A
#
# COMPACT_ATOMS: atom_id res chain seq x y z
N MET A 1 27.04 -20.24 0.00
CA MET A 1 27.01 -19.29 1.12
C MET A 1 25.78 -19.66 1.95
N ARG A 2 25.99 -20.17 3.16
CA ARG A 2 24.89 -20.50 4.09
C ARG A 2 24.44 -19.18 4.73
N SER A 3 23.13 -18.88 4.64
CA SER A 3 22.48 -17.82 5.40
C SER A 3 22.66 -18.13 6.88
N VAL A 4 23.27 -17.19 7.59
CA VAL A 4 23.38 -17.17 9.04
C VAL A 4 22.08 -16.54 9.53
N ASP A 5 21.53 -17.11 10.61
CA ASP A 5 20.38 -16.66 11.38
C ASP A 5 19.00 -16.96 10.77
N GLY A 6 18.46 -18.12 11.20
CA GLY A 6 17.09 -18.55 10.95
C GLY A 6 16.08 -17.82 11.85
N GLU A 7 15.92 -16.51 11.69
CA GLU A 7 14.69 -15.86 12.12
C GLU A 7 13.55 -16.37 11.21
N ALA A 8 12.56 -17.01 11.82
CA ALA A 8 11.37 -17.43 11.10
C ALA A 8 10.75 -16.19 10.43
N GLU A 9 10.65 -16.21 9.09
CA GLU A 9 10.08 -15.10 8.34
C GLU A 9 8.62 -14.92 8.79
N ILE A 10 8.29 -13.75 9.36
CA ILE A 10 6.94 -13.45 9.84
C ILE A 10 5.99 -13.45 8.63
N PRO A 11 4.87 -14.19 8.70
CA PRO A 11 3.89 -14.20 7.62
C PRO A 11 3.35 -12.82 7.30
N ARG A 12 3.09 -12.56 6.01
CA ARG A 12 2.69 -11.24 5.52
C ARG A 12 1.30 -11.25 4.91
N VAL A 13 0.54 -10.22 5.23
CA VAL A 13 -0.77 -9.97 4.64
C VAL A 13 -0.78 -8.62 3.94
N THR A 14 -1.30 -8.57 2.71
CA THR A 14 -1.40 -7.35 1.91
C THR A 14 -2.86 -7.00 1.63
N PRO A 15 -3.19 -5.73 1.31
CA PRO A 15 -4.55 -5.36 0.91
C PRO A 15 -5.11 -6.21 -0.24
N ALA A 16 -4.25 -6.62 -1.19
CA ALA A 16 -4.66 -7.49 -2.29
C ALA A 16 -5.10 -8.88 -1.82
N MET A 17 -4.40 -9.45 -0.83
CA MET A 17 -4.77 -10.73 -0.23
C MET A 17 -6.08 -10.61 0.55
N LEU A 18 -6.23 -9.56 1.35
CA LEU A 18 -7.47 -9.30 2.11
C LEU A 18 -8.69 -9.14 1.18
N ARG A 19 -8.51 -8.49 0.02
CA ARG A 19 -9.58 -8.28 -0.95
C ARG A 19 -9.97 -9.55 -1.69
N ARG A 20 -9.00 -10.34 -2.12
CA ARG A 20 -9.16 -11.39 -3.12
C ARG A 20 -8.83 -12.80 -2.63
N ALA A 21 -8.80 -13.03 -1.31
CA ALA A 21 -8.41 -14.33 -0.75
C ALA A 21 -9.17 -15.51 -1.40
N ASN A 22 -10.49 -15.39 -1.55
CA ASN A 22 -11.32 -16.42 -2.15
C ASN A 22 -11.13 -16.62 -3.67
N GLU A 23 -10.59 -15.60 -4.36
CA GLU A 23 -10.37 -15.61 -5.82
C GLU A 23 -8.97 -16.08 -6.18
N MET A 24 -8.02 -15.99 -5.23
CA MET A 24 -6.63 -16.34 -5.47
C MET A 24 -6.43 -17.85 -5.50
N CYS A 25 -5.53 -18.31 -6.36
CA CYS A 25 -5.01 -19.67 -6.28
C CYS A 25 -4.39 -19.90 -4.89
N ARG A 26 -4.83 -20.92 -4.17
CA ARG A 26 -4.39 -21.23 -2.79
C ARG A 26 -2.88 -21.41 -2.68
N ARG A 27 -2.23 -22.03 -3.67
CA ARG A 27 -0.76 -22.14 -3.72
C ARG A 27 -0.08 -20.78 -3.86
N ARG A 28 -0.66 -19.90 -4.65
CA ARG A 28 -0.17 -18.52 -4.76
C ARG A 28 -0.34 -17.77 -3.44
N LEU A 29 -1.51 -17.90 -2.83
CA LEU A 29 -1.81 -17.28 -1.55
C LEU A 29 -0.84 -17.76 -0.46
N ALA A 30 -0.61 -19.05 -0.35
CA ALA A 30 0.32 -19.65 0.61
C ALA A 30 1.75 -19.10 0.43
N ARG A 31 2.23 -19.00 -0.81
CA ARG A 31 3.57 -18.46 -1.11
C ARG A 31 3.69 -16.95 -0.82
N GLU A 32 2.67 -16.18 -1.16
CA GLU A 32 2.66 -14.75 -0.86
C GLU A 32 2.58 -14.50 0.65
N HIS A 33 1.77 -15.26 1.37
CA HIS A 33 1.64 -15.19 2.82
C HIS A 33 2.94 -15.55 3.54
N ALA A 34 3.63 -16.59 3.09
CA ALA A 34 4.95 -16.97 3.61
C ALA A 34 6.10 -16.03 3.19
N GLY A 35 5.82 -14.88 2.60
CA GLY A 35 6.84 -13.93 2.19
C GLY A 35 7.62 -14.28 0.92
N GLY A 36 7.15 -15.26 0.13
CA GLY A 36 7.81 -15.70 -1.09
C GLY A 36 8.02 -14.59 -2.12
N LYS A 37 9.19 -14.61 -2.80
CA LYS A 37 9.51 -13.64 -3.85
C LYS A 37 8.57 -13.80 -5.04
N ARG A 38 7.95 -12.70 -5.47
CA ARG A 38 7.15 -12.62 -6.71
C ARG A 38 8.08 -12.53 -7.92
N LEU A 39 7.66 -13.15 -9.02
CA LEU A 39 8.26 -12.82 -10.32
C LEU A 39 7.82 -11.41 -10.73
N ALA A 40 8.78 -10.64 -11.25
CA ALA A 40 8.53 -9.26 -11.67
C ALA A 40 7.45 -9.20 -12.76
N ASN A 41 6.44 -8.33 -12.54
CA ASN A 41 5.48 -7.94 -13.57
C ASN A 41 5.84 -6.53 -14.04
N ARG A 42 6.52 -6.43 -15.19
CA ARG A 42 7.12 -5.18 -15.68
C ARG A 42 6.18 -3.97 -15.69
N SER A 43 4.93 -4.12 -16.06
CA SER A 43 4.00 -2.97 -16.11
C SER A 43 3.49 -2.54 -14.73
N ALA A 44 3.24 -3.48 -13.83
CA ALA A 44 2.90 -3.18 -12.43
C ALA A 44 4.11 -2.60 -11.68
N ASP A 45 5.31 -3.14 -11.95
CA ASP A 45 6.56 -2.68 -11.35
C ASP A 45 6.90 -1.24 -11.77
N ALA A 46 6.60 -0.85 -13.03
CA ALA A 46 6.86 0.49 -13.53
C ALA A 46 6.07 1.57 -12.76
N ARG A 47 4.75 1.38 -12.61
CA ARG A 47 3.92 2.31 -11.83
C ARG A 47 4.23 2.26 -10.35
N PHE A 48 4.54 1.09 -9.81
CA PHE A 48 4.94 0.92 -8.43
C PHE A 48 6.24 1.67 -8.12
N ALA A 49 7.24 1.60 -9.01
CA ALA A 49 8.48 2.36 -8.87
C ALA A 49 8.23 3.87 -8.85
N VAL A 50 7.39 4.38 -9.76
CA VAL A 50 7.00 5.80 -9.78
C VAL A 50 6.24 6.20 -8.51
N SER A 51 5.30 5.37 -8.07
CA SER A 51 4.52 5.64 -6.84
C SER A 51 5.41 5.69 -5.60
N ASN A 52 6.36 4.76 -5.47
CA ASN A 52 7.30 4.75 -4.36
C ASN A 52 8.19 5.99 -4.37
N ARG A 53 8.73 6.33 -5.55
CA ARG A 53 9.58 7.51 -5.69
C ARG A 53 8.83 8.80 -5.36
N LEU A 54 7.63 8.97 -5.91
CA LEU A 54 6.78 10.12 -5.58
C LEU A 54 6.52 10.24 -4.07
N PHE A 55 6.23 9.09 -3.42
CA PHE A 55 5.98 9.07 -1.98
C PHE A 55 7.23 9.50 -1.19
N GLU A 56 8.40 8.94 -1.50
CA GLU A 56 9.66 9.26 -0.83
C GLU A 56 10.03 10.74 -1.00
N ASP A 57 9.89 11.27 -2.22
CA ASP A 57 10.18 12.68 -2.47
C ASP A 57 9.13 13.61 -1.81
N ALA A 58 7.86 13.23 -1.77
CA ALA A 58 6.83 13.96 -1.04
C ALA A 58 7.08 13.97 0.48
N GLN A 59 7.56 12.86 1.03
CA GLN A 59 7.96 12.76 2.42
C GLN A 59 9.15 13.69 2.72
N LEU A 60 10.16 13.70 1.86
CA LEU A 60 11.30 14.62 1.95
C LEU A 60 10.89 16.08 1.77
N ALA A 61 9.98 16.37 0.83
CA ALA A 61 9.45 17.71 0.58
C ALA A 61 8.73 18.30 1.81
N GLN A 62 8.20 17.45 2.66
CA GLN A 62 7.47 17.82 3.89
C GLN A 62 8.18 17.34 5.17
N ALA A 63 9.49 17.17 5.15
CA ALA A 63 10.26 16.79 6.34
C ALA A 63 10.19 17.84 7.47
N GLU A 64 9.98 19.11 7.12
CA GLU A 64 9.76 20.22 8.03
C GLU A 64 8.29 20.69 7.97
N LEU A 65 7.83 21.32 9.06
CA LEU A 65 6.47 21.87 9.11
C LEU A 65 6.34 23.05 8.14
N GLY A 66 5.65 22.84 7.03
CA GLY A 66 5.45 23.84 6.00
C GLY A 66 4.80 23.27 4.74
N PRO A 67 4.61 24.08 3.69
CA PRO A 67 4.22 23.57 2.39
C PRO A 67 5.33 22.68 1.81
N PRO A 68 4.98 21.73 0.90
CA PRO A 68 5.97 20.88 0.29
C PRO A 68 7.02 21.69 -0.50
N ARG A 69 8.29 21.38 -0.30
CA ARG A 69 9.41 22.04 -0.98
C ARG A 69 9.57 21.48 -2.40
N PRO A 70 9.32 22.24 -3.48
CA PRO A 70 9.37 21.73 -4.84
C PRO A 70 10.75 21.19 -5.25
N GLU A 71 11.84 21.73 -4.67
CA GLU A 71 13.22 21.31 -4.94
C GLU A 71 13.55 19.89 -4.44
N ALA A 72 12.72 19.32 -3.56
CA ALA A 72 12.88 17.94 -3.12
C ALA A 72 12.49 16.91 -4.20
N PHE A 73 11.69 17.32 -5.20
CA PHE A 73 11.29 16.47 -6.31
C PHE A 73 12.34 16.48 -7.42
N VAL A 74 13.38 15.69 -7.25
CA VAL A 74 14.48 15.60 -8.23
C VAL A 74 14.13 14.60 -9.34
N ASP A 75 14.42 14.97 -10.60
CA ASP A 75 14.18 14.09 -11.77
C ASP A 75 14.97 12.77 -11.62
N PRO A 76 14.31 11.63 -11.43
CA PRO A 76 14.98 10.38 -11.09
C PRO A 76 15.69 9.78 -12.32
N LYS A 77 17.03 9.72 -12.25
CA LYS A 77 17.87 9.20 -13.35
C LYS A 77 17.81 7.67 -13.47
N ASP A 78 17.38 7.01 -12.42
CA ASP A 78 17.23 5.55 -12.29
C ASP A 78 15.94 5.01 -12.91
N LEU A 79 14.97 5.89 -13.24
CA LEU A 79 13.75 5.50 -13.92
C LEU A 79 13.89 5.53 -15.44
N GLU A 80 13.19 4.62 -16.13
CA GLU A 80 13.08 4.60 -17.58
C GLU A 80 12.40 5.87 -18.13
N PRO A 81 12.62 6.27 -19.40
CA PRO A 81 12.08 7.53 -19.95
C PRO A 81 10.56 7.69 -19.76
N GLU A 82 9.78 6.61 -19.98
CA GLU A 82 8.32 6.62 -19.80
C GLU A 82 7.93 6.78 -18.32
N GLN A 83 8.65 6.13 -17.43
CA GLN A 83 8.46 6.26 -15.98
C GLN A 83 8.79 7.67 -15.51
N ARG A 84 9.85 8.29 -16.02
CA ARG A 84 10.21 9.68 -15.74
C ARG A 84 9.13 10.66 -16.19
N ALA A 85 8.54 10.42 -17.38
CA ALA A 85 7.42 11.24 -17.85
C ALA A 85 6.20 11.14 -16.91
N LEU A 86 5.86 9.92 -16.50
CA LEU A 86 4.79 9.68 -15.53
C LEU A 86 5.11 10.32 -14.17
N TYR A 87 6.35 10.19 -13.70
CA TYR A 87 6.80 10.80 -12.44
C TYR A 87 6.65 12.33 -12.48
N ARG A 88 7.12 12.99 -13.54
CA ARG A 88 6.99 14.46 -13.69
C ARG A 88 5.52 14.92 -13.71
N ALA A 89 4.66 14.16 -14.39
CA ALA A 89 3.21 14.44 -14.38
C ALA A 89 2.63 14.29 -12.96
N ALA A 90 3.03 13.23 -12.25
CA ALA A 90 2.59 12.98 -10.88
C ALA A 90 3.07 14.05 -9.89
N VAL A 91 4.33 14.50 -9.99
CA VAL A 91 4.87 15.60 -9.18
C VAL A 91 4.09 16.89 -9.43
N ARG A 92 3.81 17.21 -10.69
CA ARG A 92 3.01 18.41 -11.03
C ARG A 92 1.63 18.32 -10.38
N GLY A 93 0.90 17.21 -10.58
CA GLY A 93 -0.42 17.05 -9.97
C GLY A 93 -0.38 17.02 -8.43
N TYR A 94 0.69 16.50 -7.83
CA TYR A 94 0.89 16.59 -6.38
C TYR A 94 1.06 18.05 -5.91
N LEU A 95 1.88 18.83 -6.58
CA LEU A 95 2.11 20.24 -6.24
C LEU A 95 0.85 21.09 -6.52
N ASP A 96 0.11 20.81 -7.60
CA ASP A 96 -1.17 21.47 -7.88
C ASP A 96 -2.22 21.20 -6.78
N ALA A 97 -2.24 19.97 -6.24
CA ALA A 97 -3.20 19.59 -5.19
C ALA A 97 -2.79 20.04 -3.78
N PHE A 98 -1.49 20.09 -3.49
CA PHE A 98 -0.97 20.23 -2.12
C PHE A 98 0.13 21.29 -1.95
N GLY A 99 0.53 22.01 -3.00
CA GLY A 99 1.70 22.91 -2.97
C GLY A 99 1.60 24.06 -1.98
N ASP A 100 0.40 24.47 -1.59
CA ASP A 100 0.11 25.50 -0.60
C ASP A 100 -0.30 24.93 0.78
N ARG A 101 -0.32 23.61 0.94
CA ARG A 101 -0.83 22.94 2.16
C ARG A 101 0.29 22.56 3.09
N PRO A 102 0.44 23.26 4.22
CA PRO A 102 1.49 22.96 5.18
C PRO A 102 1.23 21.63 5.90
N GLY A 103 2.31 20.95 6.24
CA GLY A 103 2.32 19.73 7.04
C GLY A 103 3.75 19.25 7.24
N ARG A 104 3.97 18.44 8.27
CA ARG A 104 5.23 17.74 8.50
C ARG A 104 5.01 16.24 8.36
N ALA A 105 5.75 15.61 7.47
CA ALA A 105 5.66 14.17 7.23
C ALA A 105 6.08 13.36 8.46
N THR A 106 5.29 12.34 8.77
CA THR A 106 5.58 11.31 9.77
C THR A 106 5.69 9.97 9.06
N ASP A 107 6.77 9.22 9.32
CA ASP A 107 6.95 7.90 8.76
C ASP A 107 6.12 6.86 9.55
N LEU A 108 5.19 6.19 8.88
CA LEU A 108 4.40 5.09 9.44
C LEU A 108 5.02 3.71 9.13
N GLY A 109 6.18 3.69 8.48
CA GLY A 109 6.82 2.46 8.03
C GLY A 109 6.05 1.70 6.95
N TRP A 110 6.57 0.55 6.55
CA TRP A 110 5.99 -0.31 5.51
C TRP A 110 5.05 -1.39 6.04
N SER A 111 5.15 -1.72 7.33
CA SER A 111 4.35 -2.78 7.95
C SER A 111 3.91 -2.40 9.36
N THR A 112 2.83 -3.04 9.81
CA THR A 112 2.40 -3.06 11.21
C THR A 112 2.22 -4.50 11.63
N HIS A 113 2.82 -4.87 12.75
CA HIS A 113 2.65 -6.21 13.31
C HIS A 113 1.27 -6.33 13.95
N LEU A 114 0.50 -7.32 13.50
CA LEU A 114 -0.80 -7.67 14.07
C LEU A 114 -0.56 -8.72 15.17
N ALA A 115 -0.21 -8.27 16.38
CA ALA A 115 0.26 -9.13 17.47
C ALA A 115 -0.70 -10.30 17.78
N ASP A 116 -2.01 -10.03 17.79
CA ASP A 116 -3.04 -11.04 18.08
C ASP A 116 -3.13 -12.12 16.99
N LEU A 117 -2.62 -11.83 15.79
CA LEU A 117 -2.70 -12.72 14.62
C LEU A 117 -1.34 -13.32 14.26
N GLY A 118 -0.24 -12.77 14.76
CA GLY A 118 1.13 -13.19 14.42
C GLY A 118 1.53 -12.93 12.96
N ASP A 119 0.90 -11.94 12.31
CA ASP A 119 1.14 -11.56 10.92
C ASP A 119 1.55 -10.10 10.81
N ASP A 120 2.29 -9.77 9.75
CA ASP A 120 2.58 -8.39 9.38
C ASP A 120 1.62 -7.92 8.30
N LEU A 121 0.86 -6.85 8.59
CA LEU A 121 0.08 -6.14 7.60
C LEU A 121 1.01 -5.21 6.82
N VAL A 122 1.34 -5.61 5.59
CA VAL A 122 2.30 -4.90 4.72
C VAL A 122 1.54 -4.04 3.72
N ASP A 123 1.55 -2.75 3.95
CA ASP A 123 1.03 -1.74 3.02
C ASP A 123 1.63 -0.37 3.34
N ARG A 124 1.69 0.50 2.35
CA ARG A 124 1.93 1.92 2.56
C ARG A 124 0.57 2.63 2.55
N PRO A 125 0.02 3.02 3.70
CA PRO A 125 -1.34 3.55 3.76
C PRO A 125 -1.47 4.92 3.07
N GLY A 126 -0.41 5.70 3.06
CA GLY A 126 -0.33 7.04 2.51
C GLY A 126 0.75 7.87 3.18
N LEU A 127 0.89 9.13 2.78
CA LEU A 127 1.74 10.12 3.43
C LEU A 127 1.02 10.67 4.66
N ALA A 128 1.53 10.36 5.84
CA ALA A 128 1.01 10.86 7.11
C ALA A 128 1.62 12.21 7.43
N LEU A 129 0.80 13.18 7.83
CA LEU A 129 1.20 14.57 8.08
C LEU A 129 0.63 15.09 9.41
N ASP A 130 1.50 15.69 10.21
CA ASP A 130 1.12 16.57 11.30
C ASP A 130 0.89 17.99 10.73
N LEU A 131 -0.29 18.56 10.94
CA LEU A 131 -0.64 19.90 10.46
C LEU A 131 -0.32 20.97 11.51
N PRO A 132 -0.14 22.26 11.10
CA PRO A 132 0.21 23.34 12.04
C PRO A 132 -0.80 23.58 13.17
N ASP A 133 -2.06 23.22 12.95
CA ASP A 133 -3.15 23.36 13.92
C ASP A 133 -3.32 22.14 14.85
N GLY A 134 -2.38 21.21 14.82
CA GLY A 134 -2.39 19.99 15.63
C GLY A 134 -3.25 18.86 15.06
N ARG A 135 -3.98 19.09 13.98
CA ARG A 135 -4.70 18.02 13.29
C ARG A 135 -3.73 17.13 12.51
N ARG A 136 -4.21 15.99 12.06
CA ARG A 136 -3.46 15.01 11.28
C ARG A 136 -4.16 14.72 9.95
N GLU A 137 -3.35 14.57 8.90
CA GLU A 137 -3.84 14.28 7.56
C GLU A 137 -3.11 13.07 6.97
N LEU A 138 -3.86 12.11 6.42
CA LEU A 138 -3.31 11.01 5.65
C LEU A 138 -3.62 11.23 4.18
N ARG A 139 -2.58 11.42 3.34
CA ARG A 139 -2.71 11.56 1.89
C ARG A 139 -2.49 10.22 1.19
N VAL A 140 -3.52 9.70 0.55
CA VAL A 140 -3.47 8.49 -0.26
C VAL A 140 -3.35 8.89 -1.73
N LEU A 141 -2.20 8.58 -2.35
CA LEU A 141 -1.89 9.02 -3.71
C LEU A 141 -2.17 7.91 -4.74
N HIS A 142 -2.78 8.28 -5.85
CA HIS A 142 -3.03 7.45 -7.02
C HIS A 142 -2.38 8.03 -8.27
N LEU A 143 -2.04 7.16 -9.24
CA LEU A 143 -1.37 7.50 -10.50
C LEU A 143 -2.22 7.15 -11.73
N GLY A 144 -3.49 7.53 -11.76
CA GLY A 144 -4.35 7.38 -12.93
C GLY A 144 -4.65 5.94 -13.36
N SER A 145 -4.59 4.96 -12.44
CA SER A 145 -4.75 3.54 -12.78
C SER A 145 -6.10 2.94 -12.33
N ARG A 146 -7.06 3.79 -12.03
CA ARG A 146 -8.38 3.35 -11.55
C ARG A 146 -9.30 2.95 -12.70
N HIS A 147 -10.19 2.01 -12.43
CA HIS A 147 -11.32 1.77 -13.33
C HIS A 147 -12.31 2.94 -13.26
N LEU A 148 -12.92 3.28 -14.38
CA LEU A 148 -13.95 4.30 -14.44
C LEU A 148 -15.05 4.04 -13.39
N GLY A 149 -15.34 5.07 -12.58
CA GLY A 149 -16.32 4.98 -11.49
C GLY A 149 -15.82 4.33 -10.19
N ALA A 150 -14.57 3.86 -10.12
CA ALA A 150 -14.01 3.38 -8.86
C ALA A 150 -13.77 4.54 -7.88
N PRO A 151 -14.06 4.37 -6.56
CA PRO A 151 -13.78 5.42 -5.58
C PRO A 151 -12.28 5.67 -5.46
N LEU A 152 -11.91 6.92 -5.16
CA LEU A 152 -10.50 7.30 -4.89
C LEU A 152 -9.90 6.50 -3.75
N LEU A 153 -10.67 6.24 -2.73
CA LEU A 153 -10.29 5.39 -1.61
C LEU A 153 -11.20 4.16 -1.56
N ASP A 154 -10.70 3.01 -1.97
CA ASP A 154 -11.46 1.77 -1.86
C ASP A 154 -11.60 1.30 -0.39
N ALA A 155 -12.68 0.56 -0.11
CA ALA A 155 -13.03 0.15 1.23
C ALA A 155 -11.94 -0.69 1.95
N VAL A 156 -11.16 -1.48 1.22
CA VAL A 156 -10.09 -2.29 1.80
C VAL A 156 -8.91 -1.40 2.20
N LYS A 157 -8.46 -0.54 1.29
CA LYS A 157 -7.38 0.42 1.59
C LYS A 157 -7.77 1.36 2.73
N ARG A 158 -9.04 1.79 2.77
CA ARG A 158 -9.56 2.62 3.86
C ARG A 158 -9.45 1.91 5.21
N ARG A 159 -9.88 0.64 5.32
CA ARG A 159 -9.75 -0.14 6.55
C ARG A 159 -8.29 -0.36 6.96
N VAL A 160 -7.45 -0.68 5.99
CA VAL A 160 -6.01 -0.83 6.22
C VAL A 160 -5.41 0.49 6.73
N ALA A 161 -5.76 1.62 6.14
CA ALA A 161 -5.29 2.94 6.59
C ALA A 161 -5.72 3.25 8.03
N LEU A 162 -6.97 2.94 8.41
CA LEU A 162 -7.47 3.13 9.76
C LEU A 162 -6.68 2.32 10.81
N VAL A 163 -6.38 1.05 10.52
CA VAL A 163 -5.59 0.19 11.41
C VAL A 163 -4.12 0.60 11.43
N ARG A 164 -3.52 0.90 10.26
CA ARG A 164 -2.13 1.33 10.15
C ARG A 164 -1.83 2.65 10.86
N THR A 165 -2.82 3.50 11.00
CA THR A 165 -2.69 4.81 11.69
C THR A 165 -3.06 4.77 13.16
N GLU A 166 -3.35 3.60 13.73
CA GLU A 166 -3.72 3.46 15.15
C GLU A 166 -2.63 3.95 16.09
N GLU A 167 -1.38 3.53 15.86
CA GLU A 167 -0.22 3.94 16.68
C GLU A 167 0.08 5.43 16.58
N TRP A 168 -0.25 6.03 15.46
CA TRP A 168 -0.18 7.48 15.26
C TRP A 168 -1.27 8.20 16.08
N ALA A 169 -2.30 7.47 16.49
CA ALA A 169 -3.34 7.75 17.48
C ALA A 169 -3.84 9.20 17.53
N PRO A 170 -4.27 9.79 16.43
CA PRO A 170 -4.93 11.07 16.52
C PRO A 170 -6.34 10.92 17.08
N ASP A 171 -6.79 11.92 17.82
CA ASP A 171 -8.20 12.04 18.18
C ASP A 171 -9.04 12.32 16.93
N GLN A 172 -8.43 13.01 15.95
CA GLN A 172 -9.04 13.31 14.67
C GLN A 172 -8.02 13.18 13.54
N MET A 173 -8.45 12.60 12.44
CA MET A 173 -7.66 12.46 11.22
C MET A 173 -8.53 12.78 10.00
N THR A 174 -7.97 13.51 9.06
CA THR A 174 -8.56 13.66 7.72
C THR A 174 -7.84 12.72 6.76
N ILE A 175 -8.59 11.95 5.99
CA ILE A 175 -8.03 11.17 4.88
C ILE A 175 -8.30 11.95 3.59
N VAL A 176 -7.24 12.24 2.85
CA VAL A 176 -7.30 12.89 1.54
C VAL A 176 -6.81 11.92 0.50
N ALA A 177 -7.70 11.40 -0.33
CA ALA A 177 -7.33 10.57 -1.47
C ALA A 177 -7.24 11.45 -2.72
N ALA A 178 -6.12 11.39 -3.42
CA ALA A 178 -5.86 12.17 -4.62
C ALA A 178 -5.37 11.29 -5.76
N ASP A 179 -5.99 11.40 -6.93
CA ASP A 179 -5.40 10.95 -8.17
C ASP A 179 -4.64 12.13 -8.80
N VAL A 180 -3.32 12.09 -8.67
CA VAL A 180 -2.45 13.20 -9.07
C VAL A 180 -2.27 13.29 -10.60
N ILE A 181 -2.69 12.28 -11.37
CA ILE A 181 -2.69 12.33 -12.83
C ILE A 181 -4.01 12.89 -13.35
N GLU A 182 -5.13 12.39 -12.83
CA GLU A 182 -6.47 12.81 -13.23
C GLU A 182 -6.93 14.10 -12.51
N GLN A 183 -6.14 14.59 -11.56
CA GLN A 183 -6.41 15.77 -10.73
C GLN A 183 -7.74 15.67 -9.96
N GLU A 184 -8.08 14.46 -9.54
CA GLU A 184 -9.25 14.22 -8.71
C GLU A 184 -8.86 14.16 -7.23
N LEU A 185 -9.69 14.71 -6.36
CA LEU A 185 -9.46 14.77 -4.93
C LEU A 185 -10.73 14.46 -4.16
N SER A 186 -10.65 13.60 -3.15
CA SER A 186 -11.69 13.41 -2.15
C SER A 186 -11.14 13.60 -0.75
N ARG A 187 -12.00 14.05 0.16
CA ARG A 187 -11.64 14.28 1.56
C ARG A 187 -12.71 13.72 2.46
N GLU A 188 -12.29 13.00 3.50
CA GLU A 188 -13.20 12.49 4.53
C GLU A 188 -12.56 12.61 5.92
N THR A 189 -13.42 12.76 6.94
CA THR A 189 -13.01 12.72 8.35
C THR A 189 -13.74 11.55 9.01
N PRO A 190 -13.07 10.39 9.18
CA PRO A 190 -13.70 9.20 9.75
C PRO A 190 -14.03 9.40 11.24
N ASP A 191 -15.06 8.72 11.70
CA ASP A 191 -15.31 8.47 13.11
C ASP A 191 -14.32 7.40 13.60
N LEU A 192 -13.15 7.86 14.10
CA LEU A 192 -12.02 6.97 14.38
C LEU A 192 -12.33 5.93 15.44
N GLU A 193 -13.11 6.26 16.47
CA GLU A 193 -13.45 5.31 17.55
C GLU A 193 -14.21 4.12 17.00
N ARG A 194 -15.31 4.39 16.31
CA ARG A 194 -16.17 3.34 15.75
C ARG A 194 -15.52 2.63 14.58
N GLU A 195 -14.97 3.38 13.62
CA GLU A 195 -14.54 2.82 12.35
C GLU A 195 -13.22 2.06 12.44
N ARG A 196 -12.35 2.36 13.42
CA ARG A 196 -11.17 1.54 13.72
C ARG A 196 -11.54 0.18 14.27
N ALA A 197 -12.49 0.12 15.20
CA ALA A 197 -12.98 -1.14 15.74
C ALA A 197 -13.56 -2.03 14.63
N ASP A 198 -14.41 -1.46 13.76
CA ASP A 198 -14.97 -2.16 12.61
C ASP A 198 -13.90 -2.61 11.60
N ALA A 199 -12.91 -1.74 11.34
CA ALA A 199 -11.82 -2.05 10.44
C ALA A 199 -10.93 -3.18 10.98
N ARG A 200 -10.60 -3.16 12.27
CA ARG A 200 -9.82 -4.20 12.94
C ARG A 200 -10.54 -5.54 12.91
N ALA A 201 -11.83 -5.58 13.29
CA ALA A 201 -12.64 -6.79 13.24
C ALA A 201 -12.67 -7.39 11.83
N TRP A 202 -12.90 -6.56 10.83
CA TRP A 202 -12.90 -7.00 9.43
C TRP A 202 -11.53 -7.52 8.96
N ILE A 203 -10.42 -6.86 9.33
CA ILE A 203 -9.06 -7.31 8.98
C ILE A 203 -8.76 -8.63 9.65
N THR A 204 -9.11 -8.80 10.93
CA THR A 204 -8.93 -10.05 11.66
C THR A 204 -9.63 -11.22 10.95
N GLU A 205 -10.92 -11.08 10.64
CA GLU A 205 -11.68 -12.10 9.89
C GLU A 205 -11.00 -12.45 8.55
N ARG A 206 -10.50 -11.44 7.84
CA ARG A 206 -9.86 -11.66 6.54
C ARG A 206 -8.48 -12.28 6.63
N VAL A 207 -7.70 -11.97 7.66
CA VAL A 207 -6.40 -12.61 7.92
C VAL A 207 -6.60 -14.08 8.28
N GLU A 208 -7.58 -14.40 9.11
CA GLU A 208 -7.91 -15.79 9.43
C GLU A 208 -8.32 -16.56 8.18
N LEU A 209 -9.13 -15.99 7.31
CA LEU A 209 -9.48 -16.57 6.02
C LEU A 209 -8.23 -16.78 5.13
N VAL A 210 -7.31 -15.82 5.07
CA VAL A 210 -6.05 -15.95 4.33
C VAL A 210 -5.24 -17.13 4.87
N LYS A 211 -5.13 -17.28 6.18
CA LYS A 211 -4.41 -18.38 6.84
C LYS A 211 -5.05 -19.73 6.53
N GLU A 212 -6.36 -19.84 6.66
CA GLU A 212 -7.10 -21.05 6.34
C GLU A 212 -6.88 -21.48 4.89
N LEU A 213 -7.07 -20.56 3.94
CA LEU A 213 -6.89 -20.83 2.52
C LEU A 213 -5.42 -21.09 2.15
N ALA A 214 -4.47 -20.46 2.84
CA ALA A 214 -3.04 -20.69 2.65
C ALA A 214 -2.61 -22.06 3.17
N ALA A 215 -3.14 -22.50 4.30
CA ALA A 215 -2.89 -23.85 4.85
C ALA A 215 -3.32 -24.97 3.88
N ASP A 216 -4.42 -24.73 3.14
CA ASP A 216 -4.96 -25.62 2.13
C ASP A 216 -4.19 -25.57 0.78
N GLY A 217 -3.19 -24.71 0.68
CA GLY A 217 -2.49 -24.35 -0.56
C GLY A 217 -1.78 -25.47 -1.31
N ARG A 218 -1.67 -26.68 -0.72
CA ARG A 218 -1.08 -27.85 -1.37
C ARG A 218 -2.08 -28.61 -2.27
N THR A 219 -3.39 -28.45 -2.07
CA THR A 219 -4.40 -29.31 -2.63
C THR A 219 -5.18 -28.72 -3.82
N GLN A 220 -5.30 -27.39 -3.92
CA GLN A 220 -6.07 -26.76 -5.00
C GLN A 220 -5.20 -25.88 -5.89
N VAL A 221 -5.25 -26.15 -7.19
CA VAL A 221 -4.68 -25.32 -8.24
C VAL A 221 -5.79 -24.48 -8.83
N GLY A 222 -5.63 -23.14 -8.78
CA GLY A 222 -6.58 -22.22 -9.39
C GLY A 222 -6.61 -22.32 -10.92
N SER A 223 -7.68 -21.81 -11.51
CA SER A 223 -7.89 -21.81 -12.97
C SER A 223 -7.00 -20.83 -13.72
N ASP A 224 -6.63 -19.72 -13.10
CA ASP A 224 -5.84 -18.65 -13.73
C ASP A 224 -4.38 -18.71 -13.32
N CYS A 225 -3.56 -19.34 -14.17
CA CYS A 225 -2.12 -19.43 -14.01
C CYS A 225 -1.36 -18.48 -14.96
N SER A 226 -2.01 -17.89 -15.95
CA SER A 226 -1.34 -17.10 -17.00
C SER A 226 -0.61 -15.87 -16.46
N GLY A 227 -1.17 -15.23 -15.42
CA GLY A 227 -0.57 -14.08 -14.74
C GLY A 227 0.08 -14.41 -13.39
N CYS A 228 0.32 -15.68 -13.08
CA CYS A 228 0.83 -16.07 -11.77
C CYS A 228 2.32 -15.71 -11.59
N PRO A 229 2.68 -14.86 -10.60
CA PRO A 229 4.08 -14.47 -10.35
C PRO A 229 4.96 -15.63 -9.85
N PHE A 230 4.40 -16.80 -9.58
CA PHE A 230 5.12 -18.00 -9.12
C PHE A 230 5.09 -19.14 -10.14
N ILE A 231 4.68 -18.89 -11.39
CA ILE A 231 4.47 -19.95 -12.38
C ILE A 231 5.71 -20.80 -12.63
N ALA A 232 6.90 -20.19 -12.67
CA ALA A 232 8.16 -20.89 -12.92
C ALA A 232 8.56 -21.89 -11.83
N GLY A 233 8.03 -21.74 -10.62
CA GLY A 233 8.28 -22.64 -9.48
C GLY A 233 7.05 -23.46 -9.08
N CYS A 234 6.01 -23.49 -9.91
CA CYS A 234 4.79 -24.22 -9.60
C CYS A 234 4.88 -25.65 -10.13
N ASP A 235 4.66 -26.61 -9.23
CA ASP A 235 4.76 -28.06 -9.56
C ASP A 235 3.77 -28.52 -10.66
N ARG A 236 2.73 -27.72 -10.93
CA ARG A 236 1.79 -27.97 -12.04
C ARG A 236 2.48 -27.96 -13.41
N PHE A 237 3.56 -27.20 -13.55
CA PHE A 237 4.29 -27.01 -14.82
C PHE A 237 5.63 -27.75 -14.85
N ARG A 238 5.96 -28.53 -13.83
CA ARG A 238 7.06 -29.48 -13.88
C ARG A 238 6.52 -30.79 -14.48
N VAL A 239 6.49 -30.88 -15.78
CA VAL A 239 6.39 -32.11 -16.56
C VAL A 239 7.79 -32.53 -16.95
#